data_344efcfa0b796a217b79dbc9cf596856
#
_entry.id   344efcfa0b796a217b79dbc9cf596856
#
_cell.length_a   1.000
_cell.length_b   1.000
_cell.length_c   1.000
_cell.angle_alpha   90.00
_cell.angle_beta   90.00
_cell.angle_gamma   90.00
#
_symmetry.space_group_name_H-M   'P 1'
#
loop_
_entity.id
_entity.type
_entity.pdbx_description
1 polymer ?
#
loop_
_entity_poly.entity_id
_entity_poly.type
_entity_poly.pdbx_seq_one_letter_code
_entity_poly.pdbx_strand_id
1 'polypeptide(L)'
;MSDKNRIIIFDTTMRDGEQSPGASMSLEEKLQISRVFDELGVDIIEAGFPIASPGDYEAVTEISKSLKKSIPAGLARATKKDIDACHEALQHAKNFRIHTFISTSPLHMKHKLNLSLIHI
;
A
#
# COMPACT_ATOMS: atom_id res chain seq x y z
N MET A 1 -1.40 24.41 0.28
CA MET A 1 -1.55 25.03 -1.03
C MET A 1 -1.02 24.10 -2.12
N SER A 2 -1.82 23.81 -3.12
CA SER A 2 -1.37 22.94 -4.21
C SER A 2 -0.52 23.72 -5.19
N ASP A 3 0.67 23.22 -5.45
CA ASP A 3 1.55 23.75 -6.48
C ASP A 3 1.41 22.82 -7.69
N LYS A 4 1.09 23.38 -8.85
CA LYS A 4 0.93 22.62 -10.11
C LYS A 4 2.20 21.87 -10.51
N ASN A 5 3.36 22.36 -10.08
CA ASN A 5 4.65 21.76 -10.39
C ASN A 5 5.18 20.83 -9.29
N ARG A 6 4.41 20.64 -8.23
CA ARG A 6 4.85 19.77 -7.13
C ARG A 6 4.80 18.32 -7.56
N ILE A 7 5.91 17.61 -7.33
CA ILE A 7 6.00 16.17 -7.54
C ILE A 7 5.66 15.47 -6.22
N ILE A 8 4.77 14.50 -6.29
CA ILE A 8 4.38 13.68 -5.15
C ILE A 8 5.20 12.40 -5.18
N ILE A 9 5.93 12.13 -4.11
CA ILE A 9 6.75 10.92 -3.98
C ILE A 9 5.92 9.84 -3.31
N PHE A 10 5.76 8.72 -4.01
CA PHE A 10 5.08 7.53 -3.53
C PHE A 10 6.11 6.42 -3.34
N ASP A 11 6.43 6.09 -2.10
CA ASP A 11 7.41 5.08 -1.78
C ASP A 11 6.76 3.69 -1.62
N THR A 12 7.34 2.68 -2.26
CA THR A 12 6.85 1.31 -2.22
C THR A 12 7.85 0.32 -1.61
N THR A 13 8.84 0.81 -0.90
CA THR A 13 9.91 -0.02 -0.33
C THR A 13 9.34 -1.15 0.53
N MET A 14 8.38 -0.86 1.39
CA MET A 14 7.84 -1.84 2.34
C MET A 14 6.77 -2.76 1.75
N ARG A 15 6.34 -2.51 0.52
CA ARG A 15 5.43 -3.41 -0.19
C ARG A 15 6.15 -4.10 -1.34
N ASP A 16 6.55 -3.35 -2.36
CA ASP A 16 7.20 -3.89 -3.55
C ASP A 16 8.65 -4.29 -3.25
N GLY A 17 9.37 -3.46 -2.54
CA GLY A 17 10.76 -3.73 -2.17
C GLY A 17 10.93 -5.00 -1.35
N GLU A 18 10.00 -5.28 -0.45
CA GLU A 18 10.01 -6.47 0.39
C GLU A 18 9.81 -7.78 -0.41
N GLN A 19 9.30 -7.69 -1.64
CA GLN A 19 9.16 -8.84 -2.53
C GLN A 19 10.51 -9.37 -3.03
N SER A 20 11.56 -8.57 -2.94
CA SER A 20 12.91 -9.00 -3.36
C SER A 20 13.42 -10.11 -2.45
N PRO A 21 14.12 -11.13 -3.00
CA PRO A 21 14.68 -12.21 -2.18
C PRO A 21 15.60 -11.67 -1.08
N GLY A 22 15.37 -12.12 0.16
CA GLY A 22 16.16 -11.70 1.31
C GLY A 22 15.84 -10.33 1.87
N ALA A 23 14.80 -9.65 1.35
CA ALA A 23 14.42 -8.31 1.76
C ALA A 23 13.26 -8.27 2.76
N SER A 24 12.86 -9.41 3.33
CA SER A 24 11.81 -9.46 4.36
C SER A 24 12.21 -8.65 5.59
N MET A 25 11.26 -7.87 6.09
CA MET A 25 11.47 -6.99 7.23
C MET A 25 10.55 -7.36 8.39
N SER A 26 11.07 -7.23 9.62
CA SER A 26 10.24 -7.35 10.81
C SER A 26 9.35 -6.12 10.96
N LEU A 27 8.33 -6.22 11.83
CA LEU A 27 7.47 -5.08 12.15
C LEU A 27 8.29 -3.89 12.66
N GLU A 28 9.25 -4.14 13.57
CA GLU A 28 10.09 -3.08 14.11
C GLU A 28 10.93 -2.37 13.05
N GLU A 29 11.51 -3.16 12.13
CA GLU A 29 12.27 -2.60 11.00
C GLU A 29 11.39 -1.74 10.11
N LYS A 30 10.20 -2.18 9.80
CA LYS A 30 9.24 -1.41 9.00
C LYS A 30 8.85 -0.10 9.70
N LEU A 31 8.64 -0.15 11.02
CA LEU A 31 8.32 1.05 11.79
C LEU A 31 9.48 2.04 11.80
N GLN A 32 10.71 1.56 11.91
CA GLN A 32 11.89 2.43 11.85
C GLN A 32 12.04 3.08 10.48
N ILE A 33 11.88 2.31 9.42
CA ILE A 33 11.97 2.83 8.05
C ILE A 33 10.87 3.85 7.79
N SER A 34 9.65 3.55 8.19
CA SER A 34 8.52 4.47 8.00
C SER A 34 8.73 5.79 8.74
N ARG A 35 9.34 5.74 9.92
CA ARG A 35 9.65 6.94 10.68
C ARG A 35 10.68 7.81 9.96
N VAL A 36 11.73 7.20 9.43
CA VAL A 36 12.75 7.92 8.66
C VAL A 36 12.14 8.57 7.42
N PHE A 37 11.33 7.84 6.68
CA PHE A 37 10.65 8.36 5.49
C PHE A 37 9.69 9.50 5.83
N ASP A 38 8.98 9.39 6.94
CA ASP A 38 8.08 10.42 7.42
C ASP A 38 8.86 11.72 7.74
N GLU A 39 10.00 11.60 8.43
CA GLU A 39 10.87 12.72 8.73
C GLU A 39 11.47 13.36 7.48
N LEU A 40 11.82 12.54 6.48
CA LEU A 40 12.35 13.03 5.20
C LEU A 40 11.32 13.75 4.35
N GLY A 41 10.04 13.61 4.68
CA GLY A 41 8.98 14.27 3.93
C GLY A 41 8.50 13.50 2.72
N VAL A 42 8.66 12.18 2.68
CA VAL A 42 8.03 11.33 1.67
C VAL A 42 6.52 11.53 1.76
N ASP A 43 5.88 11.79 0.63
CA ASP A 43 4.46 12.15 0.64
C ASP A 43 3.56 10.98 0.98
N ILE A 44 3.77 9.83 0.35
CA ILE A 44 2.94 8.64 0.54
C ILE A 44 3.85 7.43 0.75
N ILE A 45 3.56 6.66 1.77
CA ILE A 45 4.32 5.45 2.12
C ILE A 45 3.38 4.25 2.01
N GLU A 46 3.67 3.37 1.04
CA GLU A 46 2.91 2.13 0.90
C GLU A 46 3.44 1.11 1.91
N ALA A 47 2.66 0.87 2.94
CA ALA A 47 3.10 0.10 4.09
C ALA A 47 3.03 -1.42 3.91
N GLY A 48 2.22 -1.91 2.99
CA GLY A 48 2.11 -3.33 2.74
C GLY A 48 0.84 -3.72 1.99
N PHE A 49 0.56 -5.02 2.03
CA PHE A 49 -0.60 -5.61 1.37
C PHE A 49 -1.45 -6.33 2.44
N PRO A 50 -2.40 -5.64 3.08
CA PRO A 50 -3.09 -6.16 4.27
C PRO A 50 -3.74 -7.53 4.14
N ILE A 51 -4.31 -7.85 2.98
CA ILE A 51 -4.97 -9.15 2.78
C ILE A 51 -3.96 -10.30 2.64
N ALA A 52 -2.70 -10.00 2.33
CA ALA A 52 -1.69 -11.02 2.03
C ALA A 52 -1.36 -11.89 3.24
N SER A 53 -1.29 -11.31 4.43
CA SER A 53 -0.97 -12.04 5.66
C SER A 53 -1.38 -11.25 6.91
N PRO A 54 -1.54 -11.91 8.06
CA PRO A 54 -1.75 -11.21 9.33
C PRO A 54 -0.60 -10.24 9.67
N GLY A 55 0.63 -10.60 9.33
CA GLY A 55 1.78 -9.73 9.55
C GLY A 55 1.73 -8.45 8.72
N ASP A 56 1.33 -8.56 7.47
CA ASP A 56 1.14 -7.39 6.60
C ASP A 56 0.02 -6.50 7.12
N TYR A 57 -1.09 -7.10 7.54
CA TYR A 57 -2.20 -6.35 8.13
C TYR A 57 -1.75 -5.57 9.37
N GLU A 58 -1.02 -6.23 10.26
CA GLU A 58 -0.49 -5.61 11.48
C GLU A 58 0.47 -4.46 11.15
N ALA A 59 1.38 -4.68 10.20
CA ALA A 59 2.35 -3.66 9.81
C ALA A 59 1.66 -2.41 9.25
N VAL A 60 0.70 -2.59 8.34
CA VAL A 60 -0.05 -1.46 7.79
C VAL A 60 -0.82 -0.73 8.88
N THR A 61 -1.44 -1.46 9.80
CA THR A 61 -2.17 -0.89 10.92
C THR A 61 -1.26 -0.02 11.81
N GLU A 62 -0.13 -0.58 12.23
CA GLU A 62 0.79 0.13 13.12
C GLU A 62 1.44 1.34 12.45
N ILE A 63 1.80 1.21 11.17
CA ILE A 63 2.34 2.33 10.41
C ILE A 63 1.29 3.43 10.26
N SER A 64 0.03 3.07 9.98
CA SER A 64 -1.03 4.07 9.83
C SER A 64 -1.26 4.87 11.11
N LYS A 65 -1.01 4.27 12.27
CA LYS A 65 -1.12 4.95 13.57
C LYS A 65 0.07 5.87 13.85
N SER A 66 1.23 5.59 13.28
CA SER A 66 2.48 6.22 13.68
C SER A 66 2.93 7.39 12.80
N LEU A 67 2.48 7.46 11.57
CA LEU A 67 2.90 8.52 10.64
C LEU A 67 2.32 9.87 11.03
N LYS A 68 3.16 10.91 10.98
CA LYS A 68 2.78 12.27 11.36
C LYS A 68 2.54 13.18 10.17
N LYS A 69 3.34 13.06 9.12
CA LYS A 69 3.31 13.91 7.93
C LYS A 69 2.94 13.15 6.67
N SER A 70 3.51 11.95 6.51
CA SER A 70 3.28 11.12 5.33
C SER A 70 1.90 10.49 5.37
N ILE A 71 1.35 10.22 4.20
CA ILE A 71 0.06 9.53 4.05
C ILE A 71 0.34 8.02 3.92
N PRO A 72 -0.19 7.19 4.81
CA PRO A 72 -0.04 5.74 4.64
C PRO A 72 -0.91 5.24 3.50
N ALA A 73 -0.40 4.24 2.78
CA ALA A 73 -1.14 3.56 1.72
C ALA A 73 -1.01 2.05 1.89
N GLY A 74 -1.96 1.33 1.37
CA GLY A 74 -1.94 -0.12 1.32
C GLY A 74 -2.37 -0.61 -0.05
N LEU A 75 -1.87 -1.79 -0.43
CA LEU A 75 -2.22 -2.42 -1.68
C LEU A 75 -3.48 -3.28 -1.50
N ALA A 76 -4.35 -3.25 -2.49
CA ALA A 76 -5.54 -4.09 -2.54
C ALA A 76 -5.84 -4.44 -3.99
N ARG A 77 -6.14 -5.70 -4.26
CA ARG A 77 -6.70 -6.06 -5.57
C ARG A 77 -8.09 -5.44 -5.68
N ALA A 78 -8.59 -5.31 -6.90
CA ALA A 78 -9.90 -4.70 -7.14
C ALA A 78 -11.05 -5.66 -6.75
N THR A 79 -11.04 -6.13 -5.52
CA THR A 79 -12.08 -6.98 -4.94
C THR A 79 -12.55 -6.37 -3.62
N LYS A 80 -13.81 -6.59 -3.29
CA LYS A 80 -14.37 -6.06 -2.05
C LYS A 80 -13.59 -6.53 -0.83
N LYS A 81 -13.23 -7.79 -0.77
CA LYS A 81 -12.53 -8.37 0.37
C LYS A 81 -11.18 -7.70 0.62
N ASP A 82 -10.40 -7.51 -0.42
CA ASP A 82 -9.09 -6.86 -0.31
C ASP A 82 -9.22 -5.39 0.11
N ILE A 83 -10.16 -4.68 -0.52
CA ILE A 83 -10.38 -3.26 -0.26
C ILE A 83 -10.87 -3.05 1.17
N ASP A 84 -11.78 -3.89 1.65
CA ASP A 84 -12.28 -3.81 3.02
C ASP A 84 -11.16 -4.04 4.04
N ALA A 85 -10.31 -5.04 3.82
CA ALA A 85 -9.18 -5.32 4.70
C ALA A 85 -8.18 -4.16 4.71
N CYS A 86 -7.92 -3.58 3.55
CA CYS A 86 -7.02 -2.44 3.42
C CYS A 86 -7.58 -1.21 4.14
N HIS A 87 -8.85 -0.92 3.95
CA HIS A 87 -9.53 0.19 4.63
C HIS A 87 -9.47 0.01 6.15
N GLU A 88 -9.77 -1.19 6.62
CA GLU A 88 -9.78 -1.49 8.06
C GLU A 88 -8.39 -1.26 8.68
N ALA A 89 -7.33 -1.67 7.99
CA ALA A 89 -5.97 -1.46 8.47
C ALA A 89 -5.55 0.02 8.46
N LEU A 90 -6.01 0.79 7.49
CA LEU A 90 -5.61 2.18 7.28
C LEU A 90 -6.47 3.21 8.01
N GLN A 91 -7.65 2.83 8.50
CA GLN A 91 -8.62 3.78 9.06
C GLN A 91 -8.14 4.55 10.28
N HIS A 92 -7.04 4.13 10.89
CA HIS A 92 -6.44 4.80 12.04
C HIS A 92 -5.74 6.11 11.67
N ALA A 93 -5.44 6.31 10.40
CA ALA A 93 -4.85 7.55 9.90
C ALA A 93 -5.96 8.52 9.47
N LYS A 94 -5.71 9.81 9.67
CA LYS A 94 -6.66 10.85 9.23
C LYS A 94 -6.83 10.86 7.71
N ASN A 95 -5.71 10.71 6.99
CA ASN A 95 -5.69 10.59 5.54
C ASN A 95 -4.95 9.31 5.18
N PHE A 96 -5.49 8.56 4.25
CA PHE A 96 -4.86 7.33 3.77
C PHE A 96 -5.23 7.10 2.31
N ARG A 97 -4.51 6.19 1.66
CA ARG A 97 -4.80 5.81 0.27
C ARG A 97 -4.87 4.29 0.13
N ILE A 98 -5.81 3.86 -0.67
CA ILE A 98 -5.91 2.46 -1.07
C ILE A 98 -5.42 2.40 -2.51
N HIS A 99 -4.30 1.70 -2.72
CA HIS A 99 -3.71 1.51 -4.04
C HIS A 99 -4.29 0.24 -4.64
N THR A 100 -5.07 0.38 -5.68
CA THR A 100 -5.69 -0.77 -6.35
C THR A 100 -5.29 -0.82 -7.82
N PHE A 101 -5.36 -2.01 -8.40
CA PHE A 101 -5.00 -2.24 -9.78
C PHE A 101 -5.84 -3.37 -10.35
N ILE A 102 -5.89 -3.44 -11.68
CA ILE A 102 -6.52 -4.54 -12.39
C ILE A 102 -5.70 -4.85 -13.64
N SER A 103 -5.47 -6.14 -13.89
CA SER A 103 -4.74 -6.58 -15.07
C SER A 103 -5.66 -6.51 -16.29
N THR A 104 -5.18 -5.90 -17.37
CA THR A 104 -5.97 -5.67 -18.58
C THR A 104 -5.46 -6.42 -19.81
N SER A 105 -4.34 -7.19 -19.68
CA SER A 105 -3.89 -8.00 -20.79
C SER A 105 -4.90 -9.14 -21.07
N PRO A 106 -5.11 -9.52 -22.35
CA PRO A 106 -6.05 -10.60 -22.66
C PRO A 106 -5.74 -11.90 -21.92
N LEU A 107 -4.46 -12.22 -21.73
CA LEU A 107 -4.03 -13.42 -21.03
C LEU A 107 -4.45 -13.40 -19.55
N HIS A 108 -4.19 -12.30 -18.86
CA HIS A 108 -4.55 -12.16 -17.45
C HIS A 108 -6.06 -12.09 -17.23
N MET A 109 -6.79 -11.40 -18.12
CA MET A 109 -8.25 -11.33 -18.02
C MET A 109 -8.88 -12.71 -18.17
N LYS A 110 -8.40 -13.50 -19.13
CA LYS A 110 -8.96 -14.82 -19.41
C LYS A 110 -8.57 -15.86 -18.35
N HIS A 111 -7.30 -15.93 -17.98
CA HIS A 111 -6.76 -17.02 -17.18
C HIS A 111 -6.63 -16.72 -15.68
N LYS A 112 -6.47 -15.44 -15.32
CA LYS A 112 -6.32 -15.04 -13.92
C LYS A 112 -7.61 -14.49 -13.32
N LEU A 113 -8.30 -13.62 -14.06
CA LEU A 113 -9.45 -12.88 -13.55
C LEU A 113 -10.79 -13.43 -14.06
N ASN A 114 -10.79 -14.23 -15.12
CA ASN A 114 -12.00 -14.71 -15.80
C ASN A 114 -12.91 -13.54 -16.22
N LEU A 115 -12.30 -12.46 -16.68
CA LEU A 115 -12.99 -11.24 -17.11
C LEU A 115 -12.77 -11.00 -18.59
N SER A 116 -13.63 -10.20 -19.18
CA SER A 116 -13.46 -9.65 -20.53
C SER A 116 -13.46 -8.13 -20.44
N LEU A 117 -13.11 -7.45 -21.55
CA LEU A 117 -13.10 -5.99 -21.58
C LEU A 117 -14.43 -5.37 -21.18
N ILE A 118 -15.54 -6.08 -21.43
CA ILE A 118 -16.88 -5.59 -21.08
C ILE A 118 -17.08 -5.47 -19.56
N HIS A 119 -16.30 -6.21 -18.77
CA HIS A 119 -16.38 -6.18 -17.32
C HIS A 119 -15.52 -5.07 -16.69
N ILE A 120 -14.66 -4.47 -17.48
CA ILE A 120 -13.80 -3.36 -17.04
C ILE A 120 -14.47 -2.04 -17.34
#